data_9ce7ff21ac620be76e4a6fbfe545afcc
#
_entry.id   9ce7ff21ac620be76e4a6fbfe545afcc
#
_cell.length_a   1.000
_cell.length_b   1.000
_cell.length_c   1.000
_cell.angle_alpha   90.00
_cell.angle_beta   90.00
_cell.angle_gamma   90.00
#
_symmetry.space_group_name_H-M   'P 1'
#
loop_
_entity.id
_entity.type
_entity.pdbx_description
1 polymer ?
#
loop_
_entity_poly.entity_id
_entity_poly.type
_entity_poly.pdbx_seq_one_letter_code
_entity_poly.pdbx_strand_id
1 'polypeptide(L)'
;MLGPRLRFGAFIAPFHPVDENPTLALERDLELVQHMDRLGFEEAWIGEHHSAGYELIASPEVFIAFAAERTRHIRLGTGVASLPYHHPMMLADRMNQLDHMTRGRVMFGVGPGALVSDAMMMGIPPQAQRDRMDEALAVLVRLMAGEEVTHTSDWFELRNARLQMTPYSRPRIEMAVASQVSPTGARAAGRHGLGLLSIGATSQAGFNALASNWRIATEQAAEHGQTMDRSKWRLVGPMHIAPTREQALEDVKFGLEKWIYYFREIANLPIVPEGDDPIAAMVDTGLAVIGTPEDAVKRIQQLVDESGGFGAFLLMDHNWAPWEAKKRSYELIARYVAPHFQDLNPNRHASMAWVGANKAEFTGQVMAAMGARIAQHIAEKGTADIRPEFAAMLGGAAPTEPAKDPAE
;
A
#
# COMPACT_ATOMS: atom_id res chain seq x y z
N MET A 1 -23.37 6.95 -3.07
CA MET A 1 -22.30 6.92 -2.04
C MET A 1 -21.08 6.31 -2.71
N LEU A 2 -19.92 6.97 -2.59
CA LEU A 2 -18.66 6.38 -3.04
C LEU A 2 -18.38 5.13 -2.19
N GLY A 3 -17.96 4.04 -2.82
CA GLY A 3 -17.57 2.82 -2.12
C GLY A 3 -16.33 3.02 -1.24
N PRO A 4 -15.98 2.07 -0.37
CA PRO A 4 -14.76 2.16 0.42
C PRO A 4 -13.54 2.20 -0.51
N ARG A 5 -12.70 3.22 -0.34
CA ARG A 5 -11.47 3.43 -1.09
C ARG A 5 -10.46 2.32 -0.78
N LEU A 6 -9.95 1.62 -1.80
CA LEU A 6 -8.84 0.68 -1.64
C LEU A 6 -7.57 1.46 -1.28
N ARG A 7 -6.94 1.12 -0.16
CA ARG A 7 -5.67 1.70 0.26
C ARG A 7 -4.50 0.97 -0.40
N PHE A 8 -3.40 1.71 -0.58
CA PHE A 8 -2.15 1.16 -1.10
C PHE A 8 -1.03 1.39 -0.10
N GLY A 9 -0.15 0.39 -0.01
CA GLY A 9 0.99 0.44 0.88
C GLY A 9 2.10 -0.49 0.44
N ALA A 10 3.08 -0.70 1.33
CA ALA A 10 4.09 -1.74 1.16
C ALA A 10 4.20 -2.63 2.40
N PHE A 11 4.55 -3.87 2.15
CA PHE A 11 5.04 -4.82 3.13
C PHE A 11 6.55 -4.92 2.94
N ILE A 12 7.28 -4.27 3.83
CA ILE A 12 8.74 -4.19 3.79
C ILE A 12 9.28 -5.40 4.53
N ALA A 13 9.46 -6.51 3.79
CA ALA A 13 10.34 -7.58 4.16
C ALA A 13 11.73 -7.17 3.70
N PRO A 14 12.58 -6.65 4.56
CA PRO A 14 13.70 -5.81 4.14
C PRO A 14 14.84 -6.66 3.57
N PHE A 15 14.64 -7.14 2.34
CA PHE A 15 15.61 -7.96 1.63
C PHE A 15 16.83 -7.15 1.21
N HIS A 16 17.97 -7.42 1.85
CA HIS A 16 19.24 -6.77 1.58
C HIS A 16 20.28 -7.80 1.11
N PRO A 17 20.93 -7.60 -0.04
CA PRO A 17 22.06 -8.43 -0.44
C PRO A 17 23.17 -8.41 0.61
N VAL A 18 23.71 -9.58 0.95
CA VAL A 18 24.69 -9.74 2.03
C VAL A 18 26.01 -8.97 1.83
N ASP A 19 26.31 -8.60 0.58
CA ASP A 19 27.51 -7.81 0.23
C ASP A 19 27.28 -6.30 0.29
N GLU A 20 26.07 -5.84 0.61
CA GLU A 20 25.73 -4.43 0.73
C GLU A 20 26.11 -3.89 2.12
N ASN A 21 26.48 -2.61 2.18
CA ASN A 21 26.68 -1.93 3.46
C ASN A 21 25.37 -1.87 4.26
N PRO A 22 25.28 -2.52 5.44
CA PRO A 22 24.01 -2.63 6.17
C PRO A 22 23.47 -1.29 6.65
N THR A 23 24.33 -0.32 6.97
CA THR A 23 23.89 1.02 7.36
C THR A 23 23.18 1.73 6.21
N LEU A 24 23.75 1.64 4.99
CA LEU A 24 23.14 2.23 3.80
C LEU A 24 21.88 1.48 3.35
N ALA A 25 21.83 0.18 3.58
CA ALA A 25 20.63 -0.62 3.32
C ALA A 25 19.44 -0.16 4.19
N LEU A 26 19.65 0.01 5.49
CA LEU A 26 18.63 0.55 6.41
C LEU A 26 18.23 2.00 6.07
N GLU A 27 19.18 2.84 5.67
CA GLU A 27 18.87 4.22 5.25
C GLU A 27 18.02 4.24 3.97
N ARG A 28 18.30 3.36 3.01
CA ARG A 28 17.51 3.20 1.79
C ARG A 28 16.05 2.80 2.09
N ASP A 29 15.82 1.93 3.07
CA ASP A 29 14.46 1.56 3.47
C ASP A 29 13.72 2.75 4.09
N LEU A 30 14.40 3.56 4.91
CA LEU A 30 13.83 4.80 5.43
C LEU A 30 13.50 5.81 4.30
N GLU A 31 14.38 5.94 3.30
CA GLU A 31 14.13 6.75 2.11
C GLU A 31 12.92 6.24 1.31
N LEU A 32 12.75 4.92 1.20
CA LEU A 32 11.57 4.33 0.57
C LEU A 32 10.28 4.73 1.28
N VAL A 33 10.24 4.62 2.60
CA VAL A 33 9.04 5.01 3.38
C VAL A 33 8.75 6.51 3.22
N GLN A 34 9.79 7.37 3.20
CA GLN A 34 9.61 8.80 2.90
C GLN A 34 9.10 9.04 1.47
N HIS A 35 9.59 8.29 0.50
CA HIS A 35 9.13 8.38 -0.88
C HIS A 35 7.66 8.00 -1.00
N MET A 36 7.26 6.92 -0.34
CA MET A 36 5.87 6.46 -0.27
C MET A 36 4.96 7.51 0.38
N ASP A 37 5.37 8.12 1.49
CA ASP A 37 4.61 9.19 2.17
C ASP A 37 4.35 10.38 1.23
N ARG A 38 5.36 10.81 0.47
CA ARG A 38 5.23 11.87 -0.54
C ARG A 38 4.31 11.49 -1.71
N LEU A 39 4.27 10.23 -2.09
CA LEU A 39 3.41 9.72 -3.16
C LEU A 39 1.96 9.48 -2.71
N GLY A 40 1.68 9.55 -1.41
CA GLY A 40 0.35 9.35 -0.86
C GLY A 40 -0.03 7.90 -0.61
N PHE A 41 0.93 7.00 -0.47
CA PHE A 41 0.68 5.66 0.07
C PHE A 41 0.20 5.76 1.52
N GLU A 42 -0.73 4.88 1.89
CA GLU A 42 -1.39 4.97 3.18
C GLU A 42 -0.77 4.10 4.26
N GLU A 43 -0.05 3.01 3.89
CA GLU A 43 0.46 2.04 4.86
C GLU A 43 1.87 1.54 4.49
N ALA A 44 2.74 1.38 5.51
CA ALA A 44 3.99 0.63 5.42
C ALA A 44 4.08 -0.35 6.59
N TRP A 45 4.34 -1.63 6.30
CA TRP A 45 4.42 -2.71 7.27
C TRP A 45 5.83 -3.27 7.30
N ILE A 46 6.47 -3.25 8.46
CA ILE A 46 7.90 -3.49 8.64
C ILE A 46 8.13 -4.87 9.25
N GLY A 47 8.87 -5.73 8.55
CA GLY A 47 9.19 -7.08 8.97
C GLY A 47 10.18 -7.15 10.14
N GLU A 48 10.24 -8.31 10.80
CA GLU A 48 11.16 -8.64 11.90
C GLU A 48 11.87 -9.94 11.60
N HIS A 49 13.20 -9.90 11.51
CA HIS A 49 14.04 -11.08 11.41
C HIS A 49 15.37 -10.93 12.17
N HIS A 50 15.93 -12.05 12.59
CA HIS A 50 17.11 -12.08 13.46
C HIS A 50 18.25 -12.96 12.90
N SER A 51 18.04 -13.60 11.75
CA SER A 51 18.99 -14.53 11.15
C SER A 51 18.99 -14.47 9.62
N ALA A 52 19.62 -15.41 8.97
CA ALA A 52 19.68 -15.58 7.50
C ALA A 52 20.46 -14.50 6.73
N GLY A 53 20.86 -13.38 7.34
CA GLY A 53 21.76 -12.38 6.76
C GLY A 53 21.14 -11.41 5.75
N TYR A 54 19.92 -11.61 5.33
CA TYR A 54 19.25 -10.80 4.30
C TYR A 54 18.29 -9.76 4.86
N GLU A 55 17.53 -10.10 5.89
CA GLU A 55 16.53 -9.20 6.47
C GLU A 55 17.09 -8.61 7.77
N LEU A 56 17.51 -7.33 7.74
CA LEU A 56 18.34 -6.72 8.78
C LEU A 56 17.54 -6.01 9.87
N ILE A 57 16.22 -5.84 9.73
CA ILE A 57 15.42 -5.15 10.74
C ILE A 57 15.04 -6.13 11.85
N ALA A 58 15.78 -6.06 12.96
CA ALA A 58 15.55 -6.91 14.13
C ALA A 58 14.49 -6.35 15.10
N SER A 59 14.13 -5.06 14.97
CA SER A 59 13.15 -4.39 15.83
C SER A 59 12.33 -3.42 14.97
N PRO A 60 11.19 -3.87 14.43
CA PRO A 60 10.35 -3.02 13.60
C PRO A 60 9.88 -1.76 14.36
N GLU A 61 9.64 -1.83 15.66
CA GLU A 61 9.25 -0.67 16.47
C GLU A 61 10.34 0.41 16.52
N VAL A 62 11.62 0.04 16.52
CA VAL A 62 12.74 1.02 16.44
C VAL A 62 12.77 1.66 15.07
N PHE A 63 12.67 0.87 14.00
CA PHE A 63 12.61 1.38 12.62
C PHE A 63 11.41 2.31 12.42
N ILE A 64 10.24 1.93 12.92
CA ILE A 64 9.01 2.74 12.87
C ILE A 64 9.20 4.10 13.56
N ALA A 65 9.89 4.14 14.70
CA ALA A 65 10.16 5.41 15.38
C ALA A 65 10.98 6.37 14.50
N PHE A 66 12.03 5.87 13.83
CA PHE A 66 12.81 6.65 12.87
C PHE A 66 12.02 7.08 11.64
N ALA A 67 11.22 6.17 11.08
CA ALA A 67 10.38 6.45 9.91
C ALA A 67 9.27 7.47 10.25
N ALA A 68 8.70 7.39 11.44
CA ALA A 68 7.64 8.29 11.88
C ALA A 68 8.10 9.76 12.00
N GLU A 69 9.35 9.99 12.40
CA GLU A 69 9.92 11.35 12.45
C GLU A 69 10.15 11.93 11.04
N ARG A 70 10.45 11.07 10.07
CA ARG A 70 10.72 11.45 8.68
C ARG A 70 9.48 11.55 7.78
N THR A 71 8.30 11.16 8.29
CA THR A 71 7.03 11.08 7.52
C THR A 71 5.90 11.84 8.20
N ARG A 72 4.79 12.10 7.47
CA ARG A 72 3.68 12.91 8.00
C ARG A 72 2.32 12.20 7.96
N HIS A 73 2.06 11.38 6.96
CA HIS A 73 0.73 10.85 6.65
C HIS A 73 0.65 9.33 6.69
N ILE A 74 1.68 8.65 6.19
CA ILE A 74 1.70 7.19 6.08
C ILE A 74 1.58 6.55 7.47
N ARG A 75 0.75 5.53 7.57
CA ARG A 75 0.63 4.69 8.76
C ARG A 75 1.71 3.62 8.74
N LEU A 76 2.28 3.32 9.90
CA LEU A 76 3.44 2.46 10.05
C LEU A 76 3.08 1.27 10.95
N GLY A 77 3.22 0.08 10.43
CA GLY A 77 2.86 -1.15 11.13
C GLY A 77 4.03 -2.12 11.30
N THR A 78 4.02 -2.89 12.36
CA THR A 78 4.87 -4.08 12.41
C THR A 78 4.33 -5.14 11.44
N GLY A 79 5.16 -5.70 10.61
CA GLY A 79 4.76 -6.63 9.55
C GLY A 79 5.59 -7.92 9.53
N VAL A 80 5.75 -8.63 10.69
CA VAL A 80 5.01 -8.54 11.95
C VAL A 80 5.95 -8.39 13.15
N ALA A 81 5.40 -8.12 14.34
CA ALA A 81 6.10 -8.47 15.57
C ALA A 81 5.88 -9.96 15.84
N SER A 82 6.97 -10.71 15.96
CA SER A 82 6.95 -12.16 16.17
C SER A 82 6.71 -12.48 17.64
N LEU A 83 5.44 -12.61 18.05
CA LEU A 83 5.03 -12.66 19.46
C LEU A 83 5.81 -13.65 20.33
N PRO A 84 6.19 -14.86 19.86
CA PRO A 84 6.97 -15.80 20.66
C PRO A 84 8.36 -15.30 21.10
N TYR A 85 8.87 -14.26 20.45
CA TYR A 85 10.19 -13.69 20.73
C TYR A 85 10.16 -12.57 21.76
N HIS A 86 8.97 -12.11 22.16
CA HIS A 86 8.80 -10.94 23.01
C HIS A 86 8.02 -11.26 24.27
N HIS A 87 8.45 -10.69 25.40
CA HIS A 87 7.60 -10.64 26.59
C HIS A 87 6.38 -9.74 26.32
N PRO A 88 5.12 -10.25 26.44
CA PRO A 88 3.91 -9.54 26.01
C PRO A 88 3.76 -8.13 26.59
N MET A 89 4.04 -7.96 27.89
CA MET A 89 3.96 -6.66 28.55
C MET A 89 4.94 -5.65 27.94
N MET A 90 6.19 -6.06 27.73
CA MET A 90 7.21 -5.18 27.17
C MET A 90 6.87 -4.74 25.74
N LEU A 91 6.33 -5.66 24.93
CA LEU A 91 5.91 -5.34 23.58
C LEU A 91 4.70 -4.42 23.57
N ALA A 92 3.70 -4.67 24.45
CA ALA A 92 2.54 -3.82 24.61
C ALA A 92 2.92 -2.38 24.99
N ASP A 93 3.84 -2.21 25.95
CA ASP A 93 4.31 -0.89 26.38
C ASP A 93 5.01 -0.13 25.24
N ARG A 94 5.90 -0.81 24.47
CA ARG A 94 6.60 -0.19 23.34
C ARG A 94 5.63 0.24 22.23
N MET A 95 4.67 -0.60 21.87
CA MET A 95 3.67 -0.27 20.86
C MET A 95 2.75 0.87 21.32
N ASN A 96 2.36 0.87 22.59
CA ASN A 96 1.55 1.95 23.16
C ASN A 96 2.32 3.29 23.22
N GLN A 97 3.61 3.24 23.53
CA GLN A 97 4.49 4.42 23.47
C GLN A 97 4.56 4.96 22.03
N LEU A 98 4.73 4.10 21.04
CA LEU A 98 4.74 4.50 19.61
C LEU A 98 3.41 5.10 19.18
N ASP A 99 2.29 4.60 19.68
CA ASP A 99 0.96 5.15 19.38
C ASP A 99 0.86 6.63 19.79
N HIS A 100 1.36 6.96 20.99
CA HIS A 100 1.45 8.34 21.44
C HIS A 100 2.45 9.18 20.63
N MET A 101 3.66 8.67 20.39
CA MET A 101 4.71 9.38 19.65
C MET A 101 4.29 9.67 18.20
N THR A 102 3.57 8.75 17.57
CA THR A 102 3.08 8.86 16.19
C THR A 102 1.71 9.52 16.06
N ARG A 103 1.06 9.82 17.19
CA ARG A 103 -0.31 10.37 17.26
C ARG A 103 -1.32 9.53 16.48
N GLY A 104 -1.27 8.21 16.71
CA GLY A 104 -2.24 7.27 16.13
C GLY A 104 -1.89 6.76 14.72
N ARG A 105 -0.68 7.02 14.21
CA ARG A 105 -0.25 6.48 12.90
C ARG A 105 0.31 5.06 12.97
N VAL A 106 0.54 4.51 14.18
CA VAL A 106 1.06 3.15 14.31
C VAL A 106 -0.04 2.10 14.14
N MET A 107 0.33 0.95 13.59
CA MET A 107 -0.48 -0.26 13.48
C MET A 107 0.32 -1.42 14.07
N PHE A 108 -0.36 -2.43 14.60
CA PHE A 108 0.28 -3.54 15.29
C PHE A 108 -0.04 -4.86 14.60
N GLY A 109 0.83 -5.26 13.68
CA GLY A 109 0.79 -6.57 13.04
C GLY A 109 1.53 -7.61 13.87
N VAL A 110 0.93 -8.77 14.04
CA VAL A 110 1.44 -9.85 14.89
C VAL A 110 1.49 -11.17 14.14
N GLY A 111 2.44 -12.03 14.51
CA GLY A 111 2.60 -13.33 13.92
C GLY A 111 3.44 -14.29 14.78
N PRO A 112 3.59 -15.56 14.33
CA PRO A 112 4.35 -16.56 15.07
C PRO A 112 5.87 -16.51 14.84
N GLY A 113 6.35 -15.69 13.88
CA GLY A 113 7.68 -15.79 13.31
C GLY A 113 7.72 -16.74 12.10
N ALA A 114 8.44 -16.36 11.06
CA ALA A 114 8.49 -17.10 9.79
C ALA A 114 9.73 -18.00 9.66
N LEU A 115 10.92 -17.50 10.03
CA LEU A 115 12.17 -18.23 9.91
C LEU A 115 12.39 -19.14 11.12
N VAL A 116 12.57 -20.43 10.85
CA VAL A 116 12.88 -21.41 11.89
C VAL A 116 14.21 -21.09 12.58
N SER A 117 15.19 -20.55 11.85
CA SER A 117 16.49 -20.16 12.38
C SER A 117 16.39 -19.06 13.45
N ASP A 118 15.47 -18.10 13.32
CA ASP A 118 15.23 -17.09 14.36
C ASP A 118 14.81 -17.72 15.68
N ALA A 119 13.80 -18.60 15.64
CA ALA A 119 13.33 -19.32 16.82
C ALA A 119 14.42 -20.18 17.45
N MET A 120 15.20 -20.91 16.63
CA MET A 120 16.29 -21.77 17.12
C MET A 120 17.39 -20.97 17.81
N MET A 121 17.80 -19.82 17.25
CA MET A 121 18.79 -18.92 17.89
C MET A 121 18.34 -18.42 19.25
N MET A 122 17.03 -18.26 19.46
CA MET A 122 16.43 -17.82 20.73
C MET A 122 16.09 -18.98 21.67
N GLY A 123 16.41 -20.21 21.30
CA GLY A 123 16.08 -21.41 22.10
C GLY A 123 14.59 -21.74 22.14
N ILE A 124 13.83 -21.29 21.15
CA ILE A 124 12.39 -21.51 21.06
C ILE A 124 12.12 -22.69 20.11
N PRO A 125 11.49 -23.76 20.56
CA PRO A 125 11.10 -24.85 19.69
C PRO A 125 10.11 -24.35 18.62
N PRO A 126 10.35 -24.60 17.33
CA PRO A 126 9.45 -24.15 16.25
C PRO A 126 8.01 -24.62 16.41
N GLN A 127 7.80 -25.78 17.04
CA GLN A 127 6.47 -26.33 17.33
C GLN A 127 5.69 -25.47 18.35
N ALA A 128 6.39 -24.79 19.26
CA ALA A 128 5.77 -23.96 20.29
C ALA A 128 5.38 -22.56 19.78
N GLN A 129 5.87 -22.12 18.62
CA GLN A 129 5.68 -20.74 18.16
C GLN A 129 4.20 -20.36 18.00
N ARG A 130 3.37 -21.24 17.45
CA ARG A 130 1.95 -20.93 17.22
C ARG A 130 1.15 -20.87 18.53
N ASP A 131 1.42 -21.79 19.46
CA ASP A 131 0.75 -21.81 20.76
C ASP A 131 1.16 -20.58 21.60
N ARG A 132 2.46 -20.25 21.62
CA ARG A 132 2.95 -19.02 22.26
C ARG A 132 2.37 -17.75 21.64
N MET A 133 2.25 -17.72 20.31
CA MET A 133 1.57 -16.60 19.64
C MET A 133 0.13 -16.45 20.10
N ASP A 134 -0.67 -17.53 20.11
CA ASP A 134 -2.08 -17.49 20.49
C ASP A 134 -2.24 -17.03 21.96
N GLU A 135 -1.39 -17.54 22.85
CA GLU A 135 -1.37 -17.15 24.27
C GLU A 135 -0.99 -15.68 24.46
N ALA A 136 0.12 -15.24 23.86
CA ALA A 136 0.56 -13.84 23.93
C ALA A 136 -0.48 -12.89 23.34
N LEU A 137 -1.10 -13.26 22.21
CA LEU A 137 -2.12 -12.43 21.56
C LEU A 137 -3.34 -12.23 22.45
N ALA A 138 -3.81 -13.26 23.13
CA ALA A 138 -4.93 -13.16 24.06
C ALA A 138 -4.65 -12.16 25.21
N VAL A 139 -3.42 -12.18 25.73
CA VAL A 139 -2.97 -11.23 26.75
C VAL A 139 -2.82 -9.82 26.18
N LEU A 140 -2.20 -9.67 25.01
CA LEU A 140 -1.97 -8.39 24.34
C LEU A 140 -3.27 -7.65 24.03
N VAL A 141 -4.29 -8.35 23.53
CA VAL A 141 -5.59 -7.74 23.21
C VAL A 141 -6.22 -7.12 24.45
N ARG A 142 -6.11 -7.78 25.60
CA ARG A 142 -6.63 -7.29 26.89
C ARG A 142 -5.83 -6.09 27.41
N LEU A 143 -4.49 -6.17 27.40
CA LEU A 143 -3.63 -5.05 27.79
C LEU A 143 -3.90 -3.81 26.91
N MET A 144 -4.01 -3.99 25.61
CA MET A 144 -4.33 -2.90 24.66
C MET A 144 -5.74 -2.35 24.81
N ALA A 145 -6.66 -3.11 25.41
CA ALA A 145 -7.99 -2.63 25.80
C ALA A 145 -7.97 -1.86 27.15
N GLY A 146 -6.82 -1.77 27.82
CA GLY A 146 -6.64 -1.09 29.10
C GLY A 146 -7.02 -1.93 30.32
N GLU A 147 -7.14 -3.26 30.15
CA GLU A 147 -7.43 -4.17 31.26
C GLU A 147 -6.18 -4.40 32.13
N GLU A 148 -6.43 -4.76 33.39
CA GLU A 148 -5.44 -5.37 34.27
C GLU A 148 -5.41 -6.88 34.02
N VAL A 149 -4.20 -7.42 33.81
CA VAL A 149 -4.01 -8.82 33.42
C VAL A 149 -3.09 -9.52 34.42
N THR A 150 -3.56 -10.60 35.00
CA THR A 150 -2.74 -11.61 35.70
C THR A 150 -2.78 -12.88 34.87
N HIS A 151 -1.61 -13.42 34.52
CA HIS A 151 -1.46 -14.60 33.67
C HIS A 151 -0.16 -15.31 34.00
N THR A 152 -0.17 -16.64 34.03
CA THR A 152 1.02 -17.48 34.23
C THR A 152 1.08 -18.55 33.16
N SER A 153 2.20 -18.63 32.47
CA SER A 153 2.51 -19.68 31.50
C SER A 153 3.91 -20.27 31.75
N ASP A 154 4.36 -21.15 30.86
CA ASP A 154 5.70 -21.75 30.94
C ASP A 154 6.83 -20.81 30.47
N TRP A 155 6.51 -19.66 29.86
CA TRP A 155 7.50 -18.78 29.27
C TRP A 155 7.36 -17.29 29.64
N PHE A 156 6.24 -16.89 30.27
CA PHE A 156 6.10 -15.55 30.88
C PHE A 156 5.10 -15.56 32.04
N GLU A 157 5.22 -14.57 32.90
CA GLU A 157 4.27 -14.33 34.00
C GLU A 157 3.90 -12.84 34.05
N LEU A 158 2.60 -12.55 34.27
CA LEU A 158 2.07 -11.22 34.52
C LEU A 158 1.33 -11.21 35.86
N ARG A 159 1.56 -10.19 36.69
CA ARG A 159 0.91 -9.99 37.99
C ARG A 159 0.29 -8.60 38.03
N ASN A 160 -1.03 -8.50 37.95
CA ASN A 160 -1.76 -7.23 37.91
C ASN A 160 -1.19 -6.24 36.92
N ALA A 161 -0.74 -6.76 35.77
CA ALA A 161 -0.08 -5.98 34.73
C ALA A 161 -1.08 -5.06 34.02
N ARG A 162 -0.69 -3.80 33.83
CA ARG A 162 -1.51 -2.78 33.17
C ARG A 162 -0.57 -1.80 32.45
N LEU A 163 -0.95 -1.35 31.26
CA LEU A 163 -0.24 -0.28 30.57
C LEU A 163 -0.35 1.02 31.36
N GLN A 164 0.76 1.74 31.55
CA GLN A 164 0.78 3.01 32.29
C GLN A 164 0.00 4.11 31.57
N MET A 165 0.06 4.13 30.24
CA MET A 165 -0.66 5.08 29.39
C MET A 165 -1.85 4.39 28.75
N THR A 166 -3.00 5.04 28.77
CA THR A 166 -4.13 4.62 27.94
C THR A 166 -3.75 4.83 26.47
N PRO A 167 -4.00 3.89 25.56
CA PRO A 167 -3.67 4.05 24.15
C PRO A 167 -4.17 5.38 23.56
N TYR A 168 -3.38 6.01 22.70
CA TYR A 168 -3.78 7.23 21.99
C TYR A 168 -4.93 6.95 21.03
N SER A 169 -4.83 5.85 20.28
CA SER A 169 -5.86 5.36 19.36
C SER A 169 -7.06 4.76 20.09
N ARG A 170 -8.27 4.97 19.59
CA ARG A 170 -9.51 4.46 20.20
C ARG A 170 -10.24 3.49 19.29
N PRO A 171 -10.78 2.40 19.82
CA PRO A 171 -10.73 1.93 21.23
C PRO A 171 -9.35 1.39 21.65
N ARG A 172 -8.47 1.08 20.69
CA ARG A 172 -7.07 0.63 20.81
C ARG A 172 -6.31 0.84 19.52
N ILE A 173 -4.99 0.60 19.51
CA ILE A 173 -4.19 0.49 18.28
C ILE A 173 -4.85 -0.53 17.35
N GLU A 174 -4.88 -0.21 16.06
CA GLU A 174 -5.35 -1.18 15.06
C GLU A 174 -4.38 -2.36 14.98
N MET A 175 -4.90 -3.56 15.22
CA MET A 175 -4.13 -4.80 15.20
C MET A 175 -4.50 -5.65 13.98
N ALA A 176 -3.52 -6.36 13.43
CA ALA A 176 -3.72 -7.32 12.35
C ALA A 176 -2.90 -8.59 12.59
N VAL A 177 -3.42 -9.74 12.19
CA VAL A 177 -2.75 -11.03 12.33
C VAL A 177 -2.25 -11.50 10.97
N ALA A 178 -0.98 -11.87 10.88
CA ALA A 178 -0.41 -12.47 9.67
C ALA A 178 -1.05 -13.83 9.36
N SER A 179 -1.38 -14.03 8.10
CA SER A 179 -1.88 -15.28 7.58
C SER A 179 -1.17 -15.60 6.26
N GLN A 180 -0.71 -16.82 6.13
CA GLN A 180 -0.11 -17.33 4.90
C GLN A 180 -0.89 -18.56 4.40
N VAL A 181 -0.33 -19.75 4.60
CA VAL A 181 -0.88 -21.00 4.09
C VAL A 181 -1.76 -21.71 5.11
N SER A 182 -1.49 -21.54 6.41
CA SER A 182 -2.22 -22.22 7.49
C SER A 182 -3.43 -21.41 7.98
N PRO A 183 -4.49 -22.05 8.49
CA PRO A 183 -5.67 -21.36 9.00
C PRO A 183 -5.44 -20.64 10.33
N THR A 184 -4.27 -20.82 10.97
CA THR A 184 -3.98 -20.32 12.32
C THR A 184 -4.16 -18.80 12.42
N GLY A 185 -3.57 -18.03 11.47
CA GLY A 185 -3.70 -16.58 11.46
C GLY A 185 -5.14 -16.11 11.29
N ALA A 186 -5.89 -16.74 10.38
CA ALA A 186 -7.30 -16.41 10.16
C ALA A 186 -8.16 -16.71 11.40
N ARG A 187 -7.93 -17.84 12.07
CA ARG A 187 -8.60 -18.21 13.32
C ARG A 187 -8.30 -17.20 14.43
N ALA A 188 -7.04 -16.84 14.63
CA ALA A 188 -6.64 -15.87 15.64
C ALA A 188 -7.23 -14.48 15.35
N ALA A 189 -7.20 -14.01 14.11
CA ALA A 189 -7.84 -12.76 13.72
C ALA A 189 -9.34 -12.76 14.03
N GLY A 190 -10.05 -13.83 13.66
CA GLY A 190 -11.49 -13.99 13.93
C GLY A 190 -11.80 -14.00 15.40
N ARG A 191 -11.09 -14.84 16.20
CA ARG A 191 -11.30 -14.96 17.66
C ARG A 191 -11.29 -13.62 18.39
N HIS A 192 -10.45 -12.70 17.94
CA HIS A 192 -10.23 -11.41 18.59
C HIS A 192 -10.80 -10.20 17.81
N GLY A 193 -11.50 -10.40 16.69
CA GLY A 193 -12.04 -9.33 15.85
C GLY A 193 -10.96 -8.39 15.31
N LEU A 194 -9.82 -8.94 14.88
CA LEU A 194 -8.65 -8.20 14.39
C LEU A 194 -8.60 -8.14 12.85
N GLY A 195 -7.79 -7.25 12.32
CA GLY A 195 -7.47 -7.22 10.90
C GLY A 195 -6.74 -8.48 10.44
N LEU A 196 -6.79 -8.78 9.15
CA LEU A 196 -6.09 -9.90 8.53
C LEU A 196 -5.01 -9.37 7.58
N LEU A 197 -3.80 -9.90 7.69
CA LEU A 197 -2.66 -9.58 6.84
C LEU A 197 -2.25 -10.84 6.05
N SER A 198 -2.73 -10.96 4.82
CA SER A 198 -2.49 -12.13 3.95
C SER A 198 -1.18 -11.94 3.18
N ILE A 199 -0.06 -12.42 3.77
CA ILE A 199 1.30 -12.22 3.22
C ILE A 199 1.53 -13.07 1.95
N GLY A 200 0.85 -14.18 1.78
CA GLY A 200 0.94 -15.03 0.59
C GLY A 200 -0.25 -14.90 -0.36
N ALA A 201 -0.86 -13.74 -0.45
CA ALA A 201 -2.13 -13.54 -1.18
C ALA A 201 -2.06 -13.88 -2.67
N THR A 202 -0.90 -13.73 -3.30
CA THR A 202 -0.68 -14.05 -4.72
C THR A 202 -0.08 -15.43 -4.95
N SER A 203 0.28 -16.16 -3.88
CA SER A 203 0.85 -17.51 -3.98
C SER A 203 -0.23 -18.53 -4.32
N GLN A 204 0.10 -19.47 -5.21
CA GLN A 204 -0.74 -20.63 -5.50
C GLN A 204 -0.47 -21.82 -4.57
N ALA A 205 0.53 -21.73 -3.70
CA ALA A 205 0.87 -22.78 -2.75
C ALA A 205 -0.20 -22.88 -1.65
N GLY A 206 -0.87 -24.05 -1.59
CA GLY A 206 -1.88 -24.32 -0.60
C GLY A 206 -3.31 -24.01 -1.08
N PHE A 207 -4.28 -24.07 -0.18
CA PHE A 207 -5.69 -23.82 -0.43
C PHE A 207 -5.93 -22.58 -1.28
N ASN A 208 -7.09 -22.45 -1.90
CA ASN A 208 -7.59 -21.18 -2.39
C ASN A 208 -7.62 -20.20 -1.19
N ALA A 209 -6.44 -19.65 -0.89
CA ALA A 209 -6.14 -19.12 0.44
C ALA A 209 -6.99 -17.89 0.78
N LEU A 210 -7.35 -17.07 -0.22
CA LEU A 210 -8.07 -15.82 0.03
C LEU A 210 -9.50 -16.04 0.52
N ALA A 211 -10.33 -16.74 -0.26
CA ALA A 211 -11.70 -17.01 0.13
C ALA A 211 -11.78 -17.86 1.40
N SER A 212 -10.92 -18.88 1.51
CA SER A 212 -10.85 -19.76 2.69
C SER A 212 -10.42 -19.02 3.95
N ASN A 213 -9.39 -18.19 3.88
CA ASN A 213 -8.92 -17.41 5.03
C ASN A 213 -9.98 -16.44 5.55
N TRP A 214 -10.65 -15.75 4.63
CA TRP A 214 -11.73 -14.84 5.03
C TRP A 214 -12.92 -15.58 5.67
N ARG A 215 -13.33 -16.70 5.08
CA ARG A 215 -14.41 -17.53 5.62
C ARG A 215 -14.06 -18.04 7.02
N ILE A 216 -12.87 -18.61 7.21
CA ILE A 216 -12.41 -19.10 8.52
C ILE A 216 -12.39 -17.97 9.56
N ALA A 217 -11.87 -16.80 9.21
CA ALA A 217 -11.86 -15.66 10.12
C ALA A 217 -13.28 -15.21 10.50
N THR A 218 -14.20 -15.20 9.55
CA THR A 218 -15.61 -14.81 9.77
C THR A 218 -16.35 -15.83 10.65
N GLU A 219 -16.16 -17.13 10.40
CA GLU A 219 -16.74 -18.20 11.21
C GLU A 219 -16.24 -18.12 12.66
N GLN A 220 -14.91 -17.98 12.85
CA GLN A 220 -14.33 -17.82 14.19
C GLN A 220 -14.79 -16.54 14.89
N ALA A 221 -14.96 -15.45 14.16
CA ALA A 221 -15.48 -14.21 14.73
C ALA A 221 -16.92 -14.42 15.27
N ALA A 222 -17.77 -15.06 14.49
CA ALA A 222 -19.14 -15.36 14.91
C ALA A 222 -19.18 -16.26 16.17
N GLU A 223 -18.34 -17.29 16.24
CA GLU A 223 -18.24 -18.18 17.41
C GLU A 223 -17.81 -17.45 18.69
N HIS A 224 -17.07 -16.34 18.57
CA HIS A 224 -16.53 -15.56 19.70
C HIS A 224 -17.23 -14.21 19.88
N GLY A 225 -18.39 -13.98 19.25
CA GLY A 225 -19.12 -12.73 19.36
C GLY A 225 -18.41 -11.51 18.79
N GLN A 226 -17.51 -11.74 17.82
CA GLN A 226 -16.75 -10.71 17.12
C GLN A 226 -17.28 -10.50 15.71
N THR A 227 -16.80 -9.45 15.05
CA THR A 227 -17.13 -9.14 13.64
C THR A 227 -15.85 -8.85 12.86
N MET A 228 -15.74 -9.42 11.66
CA MET A 228 -14.66 -9.13 10.74
C MET A 228 -15.00 -7.93 9.84
N ASP A 229 -14.03 -7.04 9.68
CA ASP A 229 -14.14 -5.84 8.85
C ASP A 229 -13.23 -5.97 7.62
N ARG A 230 -13.81 -6.08 6.43
CA ARG A 230 -13.05 -6.21 5.17
C ARG A 230 -12.14 -5.02 4.90
N SER A 231 -12.46 -3.83 5.42
CA SER A 231 -11.58 -2.67 5.29
C SER A 231 -10.25 -2.85 6.02
N LYS A 232 -10.16 -3.81 6.96
CA LYS A 232 -8.95 -4.19 7.69
C LYS A 232 -8.27 -5.45 7.15
N TRP A 233 -8.69 -5.94 6.02
CA TRP A 233 -8.02 -7.03 5.33
C TRP A 233 -7.00 -6.49 4.33
N ARG A 234 -5.73 -6.91 4.47
CA ARG A 234 -4.60 -6.53 3.61
C ARG A 234 -4.14 -7.73 2.81
N LEU A 235 -3.96 -7.54 1.52
CA LEU A 235 -3.37 -8.52 0.63
C LEU A 235 -1.98 -8.06 0.22
N VAL A 236 -1.00 -8.96 0.31
CA VAL A 236 0.40 -8.69 -0.03
C VAL A 236 0.76 -9.44 -1.31
N GLY A 237 1.41 -8.76 -2.25
CA GLY A 237 1.93 -9.37 -3.47
C GLY A 237 3.08 -8.58 -4.08
N PRO A 238 4.11 -9.25 -4.64
CA PRO A 238 5.25 -8.58 -5.26
C PRO A 238 4.89 -8.02 -6.63
N MET A 239 5.31 -6.77 -6.89
CA MET A 239 5.13 -6.11 -8.18
C MET A 239 6.34 -5.23 -8.50
N HIS A 240 6.84 -5.33 -9.73
CA HIS A 240 7.71 -4.33 -10.35
C HIS A 240 7.11 -3.91 -11.69
N ILE A 241 6.81 -2.63 -11.84
CA ILE A 241 6.22 -2.11 -13.08
C ILE A 241 7.07 -0.98 -13.67
N ALA A 242 7.08 -0.95 -14.99
CA ALA A 242 7.76 0.06 -15.80
C ALA A 242 6.82 0.57 -16.91
N PRO A 243 7.22 1.60 -17.68
CA PRO A 243 6.40 2.06 -18.81
C PRO A 243 6.15 1.00 -19.88
N THR A 244 7.05 0.01 -20.04
CA THR A 244 6.88 -1.14 -20.93
C THR A 244 7.25 -2.43 -20.22
N ARG A 245 6.76 -3.57 -20.73
CA ARG A 245 7.10 -4.90 -20.20
C ARG A 245 8.59 -5.23 -20.37
N GLU A 246 9.16 -4.84 -21.51
CA GLU A 246 10.58 -5.05 -21.81
C GLU A 246 11.46 -4.34 -20.79
N GLN A 247 11.10 -3.09 -20.42
CA GLN A 247 11.82 -2.34 -19.41
C GLN A 247 11.67 -3.00 -18.02
N ALA A 248 10.47 -3.44 -17.65
CA ALA A 248 10.24 -4.11 -16.37
C ALA A 248 11.07 -5.41 -16.24
N LEU A 249 11.12 -6.20 -17.31
CA LEU A 249 11.93 -7.42 -17.38
C LEU A 249 13.44 -7.13 -17.32
N GLU A 250 13.89 -6.05 -17.95
CA GLU A 250 15.29 -5.64 -17.87
C GLU A 250 15.66 -5.17 -16.47
N ASP A 251 14.82 -4.35 -15.85
CA ASP A 251 15.03 -3.83 -14.49
C ASP A 251 15.22 -4.95 -13.46
N VAL A 252 14.41 -6.01 -13.53
CA VAL A 252 14.43 -7.08 -12.51
C VAL A 252 15.63 -8.02 -12.64
N LYS A 253 16.36 -8.00 -13.74
CA LYS A 253 17.63 -8.75 -13.87
C LYS A 253 18.66 -8.33 -12.83
N PHE A 254 18.52 -7.13 -12.28
CA PHE A 254 19.44 -6.60 -11.28
C PHE A 254 19.49 -7.45 -10.00
N GLY A 255 18.36 -7.93 -9.49
CA GLY A 255 18.34 -8.57 -8.18
C GLY A 255 17.35 -9.71 -7.98
N LEU A 256 16.49 -10.01 -8.95
CA LEU A 256 15.45 -11.04 -8.79
C LEU A 256 16.04 -12.44 -8.54
N GLU A 257 17.16 -12.78 -9.21
CA GLU A 257 17.83 -14.07 -9.01
C GLU A 257 18.31 -14.25 -7.56
N LYS A 258 18.86 -13.19 -6.94
CA LYS A 258 19.29 -13.21 -5.52
C LYS A 258 18.09 -13.38 -4.59
N TRP A 259 16.96 -12.77 -4.91
CA TRP A 259 15.72 -12.90 -4.15
C TRP A 259 15.15 -14.32 -4.25
N ILE A 260 15.16 -14.93 -5.45
CA ILE A 260 14.76 -16.32 -5.66
C ILE A 260 15.65 -17.27 -4.85
N TYR A 261 16.98 -17.08 -4.91
CA TYR A 261 17.94 -17.83 -4.13
C TYR A 261 17.64 -17.77 -2.62
N TYR A 262 17.38 -16.57 -2.10
CA TYR A 262 17.02 -16.39 -0.69
C TYR A 262 15.82 -17.25 -0.30
N PHE A 263 14.73 -17.17 -1.04
CA PHE A 263 13.52 -17.91 -0.68
C PHE A 263 13.66 -19.43 -0.84
N ARG A 264 14.39 -19.89 -1.84
CA ARG A 264 14.57 -21.32 -2.09
C ARG A 264 15.59 -21.97 -1.16
N GLU A 265 16.75 -21.33 -1.02
CA GLU A 265 17.92 -21.97 -0.41
C GLU A 265 18.16 -21.54 1.05
N ILE A 266 17.74 -20.34 1.43
CA ILE A 266 18.02 -19.77 2.76
C ILE A 266 16.78 -19.83 3.65
N ALA A 267 15.70 -19.16 3.24
CA ALA A 267 14.44 -19.13 4.00
C ALA A 267 13.68 -20.47 3.90
N ASN A 268 13.98 -21.27 2.88
CA ASN A 268 13.33 -22.55 2.57
C ASN A 268 11.79 -22.42 2.57
N LEU A 269 11.29 -21.36 1.94
CA LEU A 269 9.86 -21.11 1.81
C LEU A 269 9.41 -21.39 0.36
N PRO A 270 8.41 -22.25 0.15
CA PRO A 270 7.95 -22.64 -1.20
C PRO A 270 7.08 -21.53 -1.84
N ILE A 271 7.64 -20.31 -1.95
CA ILE A 271 6.95 -19.16 -2.52
C ILE A 271 7.16 -19.11 -4.04
N VAL A 272 8.38 -19.37 -4.49
CA VAL A 272 8.77 -19.26 -5.90
C VAL A 272 8.44 -20.56 -6.61
N PRO A 273 7.69 -20.54 -7.73
CA PRO A 273 7.40 -21.75 -8.52
C PRO A 273 8.67 -22.44 -9.00
N GLU A 274 8.63 -23.76 -9.12
CA GLU A 274 9.69 -24.54 -9.76
C GLU A 274 9.64 -24.36 -11.28
N GLY A 275 10.78 -24.49 -11.96
CA GLY A 275 10.87 -24.40 -13.42
C GLY A 275 12.21 -23.85 -13.89
N ASP A 276 12.47 -24.01 -15.21
CA ASP A 276 13.69 -23.53 -15.87
C ASP A 276 13.72 -21.99 -16.03
N ASP A 277 12.55 -21.37 -16.15
CA ASP A 277 12.40 -19.91 -16.18
C ASP A 277 11.51 -19.46 -15.00
N PRO A 278 12.11 -19.19 -13.83
CA PRO A 278 11.35 -18.78 -12.66
C PRO A 278 10.67 -17.42 -12.82
N ILE A 279 11.19 -16.53 -13.68
CA ILE A 279 10.58 -15.22 -13.93
C ILE A 279 9.26 -15.40 -14.67
N ALA A 280 9.28 -16.15 -15.77
CA ALA A 280 8.06 -16.49 -16.51
C ALA A 280 7.06 -17.23 -15.60
N ALA A 281 7.51 -18.21 -14.82
CA ALA A 281 6.65 -18.93 -13.90
C ALA A 281 5.99 -18.03 -12.83
N MET A 282 6.70 -17.05 -12.28
CA MET A 282 6.14 -16.09 -11.33
C MET A 282 5.07 -15.19 -11.96
N VAL A 283 5.26 -14.79 -13.21
CA VAL A 283 4.28 -13.97 -13.95
C VAL A 283 3.08 -14.81 -14.37
N ASP A 284 3.29 -15.98 -14.96
CA ASP A 284 2.24 -16.85 -15.48
C ASP A 284 1.30 -17.38 -14.38
N THR A 285 1.86 -17.68 -13.21
CA THR A 285 1.08 -18.11 -12.03
C THR A 285 0.38 -16.94 -11.33
N GLY A 286 0.70 -15.70 -11.69
CA GLY A 286 0.19 -14.50 -11.01
C GLY A 286 0.78 -14.27 -9.61
N LEU A 287 1.90 -14.95 -9.28
CA LEU A 287 2.63 -14.69 -8.04
C LEU A 287 3.14 -13.27 -8.01
N ALA A 288 3.72 -12.80 -9.13
CA ALA A 288 4.27 -11.46 -9.27
C ALA A 288 3.72 -10.75 -10.51
N VAL A 289 3.72 -9.43 -10.46
CA VAL A 289 3.57 -8.59 -11.65
C VAL A 289 4.93 -8.02 -12.01
N ILE A 290 5.43 -8.38 -13.19
CA ILE A 290 6.60 -7.76 -13.83
C ILE A 290 6.11 -7.26 -15.18
N GLY A 291 5.76 -5.96 -15.27
CA GLY A 291 5.05 -5.46 -16.43
C GLY A 291 4.71 -3.97 -16.38
N THR A 292 3.52 -3.63 -16.84
CA THR A 292 3.03 -2.25 -16.96
C THR A 292 2.01 -1.91 -15.87
N PRO A 293 1.61 -0.63 -15.74
CA PRO A 293 0.48 -0.25 -14.88
C PRO A 293 -0.81 -1.02 -15.18
N GLU A 294 -1.10 -1.32 -16.45
CA GLU A 294 -2.28 -2.07 -16.86
C GLU A 294 -2.23 -3.52 -16.37
N ASP A 295 -1.04 -4.14 -16.38
CA ASP A 295 -0.84 -5.49 -15.84
C ASP A 295 -1.11 -5.51 -14.32
N ALA A 296 -0.63 -4.48 -13.60
CA ALA A 296 -0.90 -4.34 -12.16
C ALA A 296 -2.39 -4.13 -11.87
N VAL A 297 -3.08 -3.27 -12.64
CA VAL A 297 -4.53 -3.07 -12.51
C VAL A 297 -5.28 -4.39 -12.73
N LYS A 298 -4.94 -5.11 -13.79
CA LYS A 298 -5.56 -6.41 -14.11
C LYS A 298 -5.39 -7.41 -12.95
N ARG A 299 -4.18 -7.52 -12.39
CA ARG A 299 -3.92 -8.47 -11.29
C ARG A 299 -4.65 -8.08 -10.01
N ILE A 300 -4.63 -6.81 -9.63
CA ILE A 300 -5.35 -6.35 -8.44
C ILE A 300 -6.87 -6.54 -8.61
N GLN A 301 -7.43 -6.29 -9.81
CA GLN A 301 -8.84 -6.55 -10.07
C GLN A 301 -9.19 -8.04 -9.90
N GLN A 302 -8.35 -8.96 -10.40
CA GLN A 302 -8.52 -10.39 -10.15
C GLN A 302 -8.57 -10.72 -8.66
N LEU A 303 -7.66 -10.12 -7.86
CA LEU A 303 -7.66 -10.32 -6.40
C LEU A 303 -8.93 -9.76 -5.75
N VAL A 304 -9.46 -8.63 -6.23
CA VAL A 304 -10.75 -8.09 -5.76
C VAL A 304 -11.88 -9.07 -6.06
N ASP A 305 -11.93 -9.63 -7.28
CA ASP A 305 -12.97 -10.56 -7.71
C ASP A 305 -12.88 -11.89 -6.93
N GLU A 306 -11.69 -12.44 -6.78
CA GLU A 306 -11.43 -13.70 -6.06
C GLU A 306 -11.71 -13.60 -4.55
N SER A 307 -11.41 -12.44 -3.93
CA SER A 307 -11.60 -12.23 -2.50
C SER A 307 -12.99 -11.73 -2.12
N GLY A 308 -13.75 -11.17 -3.07
CA GLY A 308 -14.97 -10.42 -2.80
C GLY A 308 -14.69 -9.04 -2.17
N GLY A 309 -13.49 -8.49 -2.37
CA GLY A 309 -13.03 -7.19 -1.90
C GLY A 309 -12.22 -7.24 -0.59
N PHE A 310 -11.29 -6.30 -0.45
CA PHE A 310 -10.38 -6.15 0.69
C PHE A 310 -10.03 -4.66 0.88
N GLY A 311 -9.38 -4.32 2.00
CA GLY A 311 -9.19 -2.92 2.39
C GLY A 311 -7.89 -2.28 1.92
N ALA A 312 -6.81 -3.05 1.73
CA ALA A 312 -5.55 -2.52 1.24
C ALA A 312 -4.76 -3.54 0.42
N PHE A 313 -4.10 -3.07 -0.64
CA PHE A 313 -3.08 -3.83 -1.36
C PHE A 313 -1.70 -3.35 -0.93
N LEU A 314 -0.86 -4.27 -0.50
CA LEU A 314 0.51 -4.00 -0.06
C LEU A 314 1.50 -4.60 -1.06
N LEU A 315 2.33 -3.76 -1.62
CA LEU A 315 3.46 -4.22 -2.42
C LEU A 315 4.44 -4.94 -1.51
N MET A 316 4.74 -6.22 -1.77
CA MET A 316 5.87 -6.88 -1.13
C MET A 316 7.14 -6.20 -1.64
N ASP A 317 7.82 -5.48 -0.75
CA ASP A 317 9.03 -4.77 -1.12
C ASP A 317 10.17 -5.75 -1.46
N HIS A 318 11.03 -5.34 -2.37
CA HIS A 318 12.11 -6.17 -2.89
C HIS A 318 13.22 -5.31 -3.51
N ASN A 319 14.39 -5.92 -3.74
CA ASN A 319 15.52 -5.33 -4.44
C ASN A 319 15.74 -5.95 -5.84
N TRP A 320 14.64 -6.20 -6.57
CA TRP A 320 14.75 -6.77 -7.92
C TRP A 320 15.35 -5.81 -8.93
N ALA A 321 15.11 -4.52 -8.76
CA ALA A 321 15.53 -3.48 -9.68
C ALA A 321 16.50 -2.48 -9.03
N PRO A 322 17.31 -1.75 -9.81
CA PRO A 322 18.09 -0.62 -9.33
C PRO A 322 17.20 0.40 -8.60
N TRP A 323 17.78 1.12 -7.65
CA TRP A 323 17.06 2.02 -6.75
C TRP A 323 16.15 3.03 -7.48
N GLU A 324 16.64 3.65 -8.55
CA GLU A 324 15.84 4.63 -9.30
C GLU A 324 14.66 3.96 -10.04
N ALA A 325 14.86 2.78 -10.60
CA ALA A 325 13.79 1.99 -11.23
C ALA A 325 12.76 1.54 -10.21
N LYS A 326 13.19 1.10 -9.01
CA LYS A 326 12.31 0.77 -7.89
C LYS A 326 11.44 1.98 -7.50
N LYS A 327 12.03 3.15 -7.26
CA LYS A 327 11.26 4.38 -6.97
C LYS A 327 10.27 4.73 -8.08
N ARG A 328 10.69 4.57 -9.32
CA ARG A 328 9.83 4.80 -10.48
C ARG A 328 8.64 3.85 -10.53
N SER A 329 8.84 2.59 -10.18
CA SER A 329 7.76 1.60 -10.07
C SER A 329 6.71 2.03 -9.04
N TYR A 330 7.12 2.45 -7.83
CA TYR A 330 6.20 2.99 -6.82
C TYR A 330 5.46 4.25 -7.31
N GLU A 331 6.14 5.14 -8.03
CA GLU A 331 5.52 6.31 -8.63
C GLU A 331 4.45 5.94 -9.66
N LEU A 332 4.71 4.95 -10.52
CA LEU A 332 3.74 4.46 -11.50
C LEU A 332 2.51 3.84 -10.82
N ILE A 333 2.70 3.07 -9.74
CA ILE A 333 1.60 2.56 -8.93
C ILE A 333 0.73 3.71 -8.40
N ALA A 334 1.35 4.72 -7.78
CA ALA A 334 0.63 5.85 -7.21
C ALA A 334 -0.12 6.69 -8.25
N ARG A 335 0.48 6.87 -9.45
CA ARG A 335 -0.10 7.71 -10.50
C ARG A 335 -1.15 7.04 -11.36
N TYR A 336 -0.99 5.74 -11.66
CA TYR A 336 -1.79 5.08 -12.70
C TYR A 336 -2.57 3.86 -12.21
N VAL A 337 -2.13 3.20 -11.13
CA VAL A 337 -2.80 2.01 -10.60
C VAL A 337 -3.76 2.38 -9.46
N ALA A 338 -3.28 3.05 -8.42
CA ALA A 338 -4.09 3.40 -7.26
C ALA A 338 -5.35 4.23 -7.62
N PRO A 339 -5.29 5.25 -8.50
CA PRO A 339 -6.47 6.03 -8.87
C PRO A 339 -7.60 5.21 -9.51
N HIS A 340 -7.28 4.08 -10.15
CA HIS A 340 -8.28 3.18 -10.73
C HIS A 340 -9.19 2.57 -9.64
N PHE A 341 -8.64 2.22 -8.48
CA PHE A 341 -9.34 1.60 -7.36
C PHE A 341 -9.83 2.60 -6.30
N GLN A 342 -9.55 3.88 -6.49
CA GLN A 342 -9.87 4.94 -5.52
C GLN A 342 -10.90 5.93 -6.03
N ASP A 343 -11.49 5.71 -7.20
CA ASP A 343 -12.49 6.58 -7.83
C ASP A 343 -12.08 8.06 -7.86
N LEU A 344 -10.80 8.35 -8.13
CA LEU A 344 -10.29 9.73 -8.10
C LEU A 344 -10.67 10.54 -9.36
N ASN A 345 -11.00 9.89 -10.48
CA ASN A 345 -11.15 10.54 -11.78
C ASN A 345 -12.58 10.58 -12.37
N PRO A 346 -13.64 9.95 -11.84
CA PRO A 346 -14.95 9.92 -12.48
C PRO A 346 -15.48 11.32 -12.82
N ASN A 347 -15.38 12.27 -11.89
CA ASN A 347 -15.82 13.65 -12.12
C ASN A 347 -14.98 14.40 -13.15
N ARG A 348 -13.68 14.08 -13.26
CA ARG A 348 -12.81 14.65 -14.31
C ARG A 348 -13.23 14.16 -15.68
N HIS A 349 -13.49 12.86 -15.83
CA HIS A 349 -14.00 12.29 -17.07
C HIS A 349 -15.37 12.84 -17.42
N ALA A 350 -16.30 12.92 -16.47
CA ALA A 350 -17.62 13.51 -16.69
C ALA A 350 -17.53 14.98 -17.12
N SER A 351 -16.68 15.78 -16.49
CA SER A 351 -16.46 17.18 -16.85
C SER A 351 -15.89 17.32 -18.24
N MET A 352 -14.89 16.52 -18.59
CA MET A 352 -14.29 16.51 -19.93
C MET A 352 -15.34 16.14 -21.01
N ALA A 353 -16.12 15.08 -20.76
CA ALA A 353 -17.16 14.64 -21.66
C ALA A 353 -18.25 15.72 -21.85
N TRP A 354 -18.66 16.38 -20.77
CA TRP A 354 -19.65 17.45 -20.82
C TRP A 354 -19.14 18.65 -21.65
N VAL A 355 -17.91 19.09 -21.46
CA VAL A 355 -17.30 20.15 -22.29
C VAL A 355 -17.24 19.72 -23.75
N GLY A 356 -16.82 18.48 -24.02
CA GLY A 356 -16.77 17.94 -25.37
C GLY A 356 -18.15 17.92 -26.07
N ALA A 357 -19.18 17.48 -25.36
CA ALA A 357 -20.55 17.42 -25.89
C ALA A 357 -21.14 18.80 -26.18
N ASN A 358 -20.75 19.85 -25.44
CA ASN A 358 -21.27 21.21 -25.56
C ASN A 358 -20.32 22.17 -26.30
N LYS A 359 -19.27 21.65 -26.95
CA LYS A 359 -18.21 22.45 -27.59
C LYS A 359 -18.76 23.51 -28.54
N ALA A 360 -19.73 23.15 -29.39
CA ALA A 360 -20.28 24.07 -30.38
C ALA A 360 -21.01 25.24 -29.71
N GLU A 361 -21.81 24.97 -28.69
CA GLU A 361 -22.53 25.98 -27.93
C GLU A 361 -21.56 26.94 -27.22
N PHE A 362 -20.55 26.38 -26.50
CA PHE A 362 -19.58 27.19 -25.77
C PHE A 362 -18.76 28.06 -26.72
N THR A 363 -18.32 27.52 -27.86
CA THR A 363 -17.62 28.27 -28.88
C THR A 363 -18.51 29.42 -29.40
N GLY A 364 -19.80 29.15 -29.70
CA GLY A 364 -20.75 30.14 -30.15
C GLY A 364 -20.95 31.27 -29.15
N GLN A 365 -21.10 30.94 -27.86
CA GLN A 365 -21.25 31.93 -26.78
C GLN A 365 -19.99 32.79 -26.62
N VAL A 366 -18.79 32.20 -26.68
CA VAL A 366 -17.52 32.95 -26.62
C VAL A 366 -17.39 33.89 -27.83
N MET A 367 -17.68 33.43 -29.03
CA MET A 367 -17.61 34.25 -30.23
C MET A 367 -18.64 35.39 -30.21
N ALA A 368 -19.84 35.13 -29.74
CA ALA A 368 -20.86 36.19 -29.55
C ALA A 368 -20.44 37.25 -28.53
N ALA A 369 -19.88 36.84 -27.39
CA ALA A 369 -19.37 37.74 -26.38
C ALA A 369 -18.19 38.60 -26.88
N MET A 370 -17.25 37.98 -27.59
CA MET A 370 -16.13 38.68 -28.23
C MET A 370 -16.64 39.68 -29.28
N GLY A 371 -17.56 39.25 -30.15
CA GLY A 371 -18.16 40.12 -31.19
C GLY A 371 -18.88 41.35 -30.59
N ALA A 372 -19.63 41.15 -29.51
CA ALA A 372 -20.28 42.26 -28.81
C ALA A 372 -19.28 43.29 -28.26
N ARG A 373 -18.15 42.84 -27.70
CA ARG A 373 -17.11 43.78 -27.21
C ARG A 373 -16.35 44.48 -28.34
N ILE A 374 -16.11 43.80 -29.45
CA ILE A 374 -15.51 44.42 -30.64
C ILE A 374 -16.46 45.46 -31.23
N ALA A 375 -17.76 45.13 -31.37
CA ALA A 375 -18.76 46.07 -31.86
C ALA A 375 -18.85 47.30 -30.96
N GLN A 376 -18.83 47.12 -29.64
CA GLN A 376 -18.79 48.24 -28.68
C GLN A 376 -17.54 49.13 -28.89
N HIS A 377 -16.37 48.53 -29.03
CA HIS A 377 -15.11 49.28 -29.27
C HIS A 377 -15.14 50.06 -30.59
N ILE A 378 -15.66 49.42 -31.67
CA ILE A 378 -15.84 50.08 -32.97
C ILE A 378 -16.76 51.30 -32.84
N ALA A 379 -17.87 51.17 -32.11
CA ALA A 379 -18.79 52.26 -31.91
C ALA A 379 -18.19 53.43 -31.11
N GLU A 380 -17.30 53.16 -30.16
CA GLU A 380 -16.66 54.19 -29.31
C GLU A 380 -15.43 54.83 -29.97
N LYS A 381 -14.63 54.08 -30.73
CA LYS A 381 -13.28 54.48 -31.19
C LYS A 381 -13.03 54.32 -32.71
N GLY A 382 -13.94 53.73 -33.47
CA GLY A 382 -13.77 53.41 -34.87
C GLY A 382 -12.96 52.12 -35.10
N THR A 383 -12.55 51.89 -36.35
CA THR A 383 -11.95 50.64 -36.80
C THR A 383 -10.43 50.67 -36.86
N ALA A 384 -9.77 51.76 -36.47
CA ALA A 384 -8.34 51.95 -36.63
C ALA A 384 -7.46 50.88 -35.92
N ASP A 385 -7.96 50.33 -34.82
CA ASP A 385 -7.24 49.36 -34.00
C ASP A 385 -7.51 47.87 -34.36
N ILE A 386 -8.37 47.62 -35.35
CA ILE A 386 -8.80 46.28 -35.72
C ILE A 386 -8.10 45.82 -37.02
N ARG A 387 -7.46 44.65 -36.99
CA ARG A 387 -6.86 44.06 -38.22
C ARG A 387 -7.99 43.69 -39.20
N PRO A 388 -7.86 44.05 -40.47
CA PRO A 388 -8.91 43.84 -41.49
C PRO A 388 -9.35 42.38 -41.62
N GLU A 389 -8.42 41.43 -41.46
CA GLU A 389 -8.71 40.02 -41.55
C GLU A 389 -9.64 39.53 -40.37
N PHE A 390 -9.48 40.15 -39.21
CA PHE A 390 -10.31 39.82 -38.03
C PHE A 390 -11.71 40.48 -38.13
N ALA A 391 -11.78 41.67 -38.68
CA ALA A 391 -13.05 42.33 -38.96
C ALA A 391 -13.90 41.55 -40.00
N ALA A 392 -13.27 40.99 -41.04
CA ALA A 392 -13.94 40.14 -42.02
C ALA A 392 -14.44 38.83 -41.41
N MET A 393 -13.71 38.23 -40.48
CA MET A 393 -14.09 36.99 -39.80
C MET A 393 -15.32 37.13 -38.88
N LEU A 394 -15.61 38.37 -38.41
CA LEU A 394 -16.76 38.69 -37.58
C LEU A 394 -18.01 39.13 -38.38
N GLY A 395 -17.97 39.03 -39.72
CA GLY A 395 -19.13 39.35 -40.58
C GLY A 395 -19.46 40.81 -40.74
N GLY A 396 -18.47 41.69 -40.40
CA GLY A 396 -18.61 43.11 -40.62
C GLY A 396 -18.37 43.43 -42.11
N ALA A 397 -19.35 44.03 -42.78
CA ALA A 397 -19.16 44.63 -44.10
C ALA A 397 -18.03 45.66 -44.02
N ALA A 398 -17.11 45.60 -45.00
CA ALA A 398 -16.06 46.59 -45.10
C ALA A 398 -16.69 47.99 -45.15
N PRO A 399 -16.10 49.02 -44.49
CA PRO A 399 -16.59 50.39 -44.64
C PRO A 399 -16.49 50.78 -46.10
N THR A 400 -17.60 51.16 -46.71
CA THR A 400 -17.57 51.84 -48.02
C THR A 400 -16.79 53.12 -47.85
N GLU A 401 -15.71 53.26 -48.63
CA GLU A 401 -14.98 54.54 -48.73
C GLU A 401 -16.00 55.70 -48.94
N PRO A 402 -15.86 56.84 -48.25
CA PRO A 402 -16.68 57.98 -48.55
C PRO A 402 -16.40 58.43 -50.01
N ALA A 403 -17.45 58.52 -50.79
CA ALA A 403 -17.40 59.02 -52.15
C ALA A 403 -16.64 60.35 -52.19
N LYS A 404 -15.55 60.40 -52.98
CA LYS A 404 -14.90 61.67 -53.29
C LYS A 404 -15.90 62.52 -53.97
N ASP A 405 -16.09 63.70 -53.37
CA ASP A 405 -16.89 64.77 -53.91
C ASP A 405 -16.28 65.27 -55.27
N PRO A 406 -17.02 65.33 -56.36
CA PRO A 406 -16.47 65.75 -57.63
C PRO A 406 -16.63 67.27 -57.78
N ALA A 407 -15.86 68.06 -57.02
CA ALA A 407 -15.71 69.49 -57.25
C ALA A 407 -14.54 70.04 -56.42
N GLU A 408 -13.31 70.01 -57.04
CA GLU A 408 -12.44 71.17 -57.22
C GLU A 408 -11.18 70.75 -58.00
#